data_5e93577823f902a181de6c41316451c2
#
_entry.id   5e93577823f902a181de6c41316451c2
#
_cell.length_a   1.000
_cell.length_b   1.000
_cell.length_c   1.000
_cell.angle_alpha   90.00
_cell.angle_beta   90.00
_cell.angle_gamma   90.00
#
_symmetry.space_group_name_H-M   'P 1'
#
loop_
_entity.id
_entity.type
_entity.pdbx_description
1 polymer ?
#
loop_
_entity_poly.entity_id
_entity_poly.type
_entity_poly.pdbx_seq_one_letter_code
_entity_poly.pdbx_strand_id
1 'polypeptide(L)'
;MAKRYGCKYPDVFLAVLFAVLIVSTTGYCSFAYAEDSGGGLEPTQEEVDELTARINAKPIYTHKEDGKTEGTIAESKSRAAYSGTYPTYKGTILVTSDKFKGLVPTGHAAIVFRYDTVIESLAEGVTYGPNDWNTSKGTAYGADVRGTTSLQDQAASNWCFNQVGKLYNYNYLDTATRSKFYCSQLVWAAFKDNYGIDINTDFAGAAIYPMEILDSPNVNVIYRKGQQ
;
A
#
# COMPACT_ATOMS: atom_id res chain seq x y z
N MET A 1 -21.49 49.09 -43.18
CA MET A 1 -20.05 49.02 -42.74
C MET A 1 -19.97 47.96 -41.63
N ALA A 2 -19.54 46.77 -41.99
CA ALA A 2 -19.37 45.63 -41.04
C ALA A 2 -17.87 45.33 -40.95
N LYS A 3 -17.28 45.58 -39.78
CA LYS A 3 -15.87 45.21 -39.49
C LYS A 3 -15.81 43.71 -39.11
N ARG A 4 -15.13 42.91 -39.93
CA ARG A 4 -14.73 41.53 -39.64
C ARG A 4 -13.51 41.58 -38.70
N TYR A 5 -13.62 41.01 -37.52
CA TYR A 5 -12.47 40.70 -36.70
C TYR A 5 -11.98 39.27 -37.05
N GLY A 6 -10.81 39.17 -37.63
CA GLY A 6 -10.10 37.94 -37.89
C GLY A 6 -9.40 37.50 -36.62
N CYS A 7 -9.77 36.34 -36.12
CA CYS A 7 -9.03 35.68 -35.05
C CYS A 7 -7.86 34.91 -35.67
N LYS A 8 -6.63 35.40 -35.42
CA LYS A 8 -5.40 34.67 -35.73
C LYS A 8 -5.11 33.67 -34.62
N TYR A 9 -5.24 32.40 -34.90
CA TYR A 9 -4.64 31.35 -34.07
C TYR A 9 -3.19 31.17 -34.50
N PRO A 10 -2.20 31.22 -33.61
CA PRO A 10 -0.82 30.92 -33.95
C PRO A 10 -0.60 29.40 -34.04
N ASP A 11 0.25 29.04 -34.98
CA ASP A 11 0.75 27.75 -35.40
C ASP A 11 1.32 26.85 -34.28
N VAL A 12 0.47 26.23 -33.47
CA VAL A 12 0.90 25.21 -32.48
C VAL A 12 0.63 23.79 -32.99
N PHE A 13 -0.13 23.63 -34.07
CA PHE A 13 -0.52 22.32 -34.60
C PHE A 13 0.52 21.66 -35.52
N LEU A 14 1.55 22.38 -35.97
CA LEU A 14 2.56 21.82 -36.90
C LEU A 14 3.77 21.18 -36.17
N ALA A 15 3.99 21.46 -34.90
CA ALA A 15 5.12 20.90 -34.14
C ALA A 15 4.87 19.49 -33.62
N VAL A 16 3.61 19.06 -33.47
CA VAL A 16 3.27 17.72 -32.91
C VAL A 16 3.27 16.63 -33.96
N LEU A 17 3.09 16.98 -35.25
CA LEU A 17 3.07 16.00 -36.37
C LEU A 17 4.47 15.62 -36.88
N PHE A 18 5.52 16.37 -36.55
CA PHE A 18 6.90 16.04 -36.95
C PHE A 18 7.64 15.16 -35.96
N ALA A 19 7.15 15.03 -34.71
CA ALA A 19 7.78 14.19 -33.68
C ALA A 19 7.40 12.70 -33.79
N VAL A 20 6.35 12.34 -34.58
CA VAL A 20 5.89 10.94 -34.68
C VAL A 20 6.51 10.21 -35.87
N LEU A 21 7.22 10.88 -36.78
CA LEU A 21 7.75 10.28 -38.02
C LEU A 21 9.26 9.99 -38.03
N ILE A 22 9.96 10.14 -36.87
CA ILE A 22 11.40 9.86 -36.76
C ILE A 22 11.71 8.63 -35.85
N VAL A 23 10.71 7.84 -35.46
CA VAL A 23 10.93 6.65 -34.56
C VAL A 23 10.80 5.33 -35.36
N SER A 24 11.26 5.29 -36.59
CA SER A 24 11.31 4.02 -37.35
C SER A 24 12.61 3.81 -38.11
N THR A 25 13.77 3.98 -37.45
CA THR A 25 14.99 3.27 -37.87
C THR A 25 15.97 3.22 -36.69
N THR A 26 16.21 2.01 -36.16
CA THR A 26 17.43 1.52 -35.52
C THR A 26 18.01 2.38 -34.39
N GLY A 27 17.78 1.95 -33.18
CA GLY A 27 18.57 2.37 -32.03
C GLY A 27 17.78 2.19 -30.74
N TYR A 28 18.11 1.17 -29.99
CA TYR A 28 17.73 1.10 -28.58
C TYR A 28 18.27 2.36 -27.90
N CYS A 29 17.42 3.37 -27.70
CA CYS A 29 17.71 4.39 -26.72
C CYS A 29 17.53 3.74 -25.36
N SER A 30 18.62 3.19 -24.83
CA SER A 30 18.79 3.05 -23.39
C SER A 30 18.67 4.45 -22.82
N PHE A 31 17.55 4.77 -22.18
CA PHE A 31 17.52 5.86 -21.23
C PHE A 31 18.46 5.44 -20.09
N ALA A 32 19.71 5.84 -20.19
CA ALA A 32 20.58 5.90 -19.05
C ALA A 32 19.95 6.95 -18.12
N TYR A 33 19.23 6.50 -17.11
CA TYR A 33 19.01 7.32 -15.93
C TYR A 33 20.40 7.65 -15.40
N ALA A 34 20.75 8.93 -15.40
CA ALA A 34 21.91 9.41 -14.70
C ALA A 34 21.76 8.90 -13.26
N GLU A 35 22.73 8.15 -12.78
CA GLU A 35 22.90 7.90 -11.36
C GLU A 35 23.15 9.27 -10.70
N ASP A 36 22.04 9.91 -10.27
CA ASP A 36 22.14 10.97 -9.28
C ASP A 36 22.38 10.26 -7.95
N SER A 37 23.51 10.53 -7.34
CA SER A 37 23.95 10.05 -6.04
C SER A 37 23.20 10.71 -4.89
N GLY A 38 21.86 10.67 -4.97
CA GLY A 38 20.92 10.99 -3.91
C GLY A 38 20.08 9.75 -3.63
N GLY A 39 20.16 9.17 -2.44
CA GLY A 39 19.58 7.91 -2.02
C GLY A 39 18.22 7.62 -2.65
N GLY A 40 18.13 6.55 -3.43
CA GLY A 40 16.96 6.21 -4.21
C GLY A 40 15.75 6.02 -3.30
N LEU A 41 14.63 6.65 -3.69
CA LEU A 41 13.33 6.58 -3.00
C LEU A 41 12.68 5.17 -3.07
N GLU A 42 13.26 4.26 -3.83
CA GLU A 42 12.77 2.90 -3.98
C GLU A 42 13.81 1.93 -3.43
N PRO A 43 13.41 1.04 -2.51
CA PRO A 43 14.31 0.00 -1.99
C PRO A 43 14.76 -0.92 -3.13
N THR A 44 16.01 -1.38 -3.06
CA THR A 44 16.56 -2.37 -3.97
C THR A 44 15.86 -3.72 -3.82
N GLN A 45 15.96 -4.59 -4.82
CA GLN A 45 15.39 -5.94 -4.72
C GLN A 45 15.99 -6.73 -3.56
N GLU A 46 17.27 -6.58 -3.26
CA GLU A 46 17.95 -7.23 -2.13
C GLU A 46 17.36 -6.78 -0.80
N GLU A 47 17.15 -5.48 -0.59
CA GLU A 47 16.51 -4.95 0.61
C GLU A 47 15.06 -5.45 0.77
N VAL A 48 14.31 -5.55 -0.33
CA VAL A 48 12.95 -6.12 -0.34
C VAL A 48 12.97 -7.60 0.02
N ASP A 49 13.94 -8.38 -0.48
CA ASP A 49 14.08 -9.80 -0.20
C ASP A 49 14.45 -10.02 1.29
N GLU A 50 15.37 -9.21 1.83
CA GLU A 50 15.71 -9.22 3.25
C GLU A 50 14.52 -8.84 4.15
N LEU A 51 13.78 -7.79 3.80
CA LEU A 51 12.56 -7.40 4.50
C LEU A 51 11.54 -8.56 4.51
N THR A 52 11.33 -9.17 3.36
CA THR A 52 10.42 -10.32 3.21
C THR A 52 10.87 -11.50 4.07
N ALA A 53 12.17 -11.79 4.10
CA ALA A 53 12.74 -12.86 4.93
C ALA A 53 12.51 -12.59 6.43
N ARG A 54 12.73 -11.33 6.90
CA ARG A 54 12.45 -10.93 8.30
C ARG A 54 10.98 -11.10 8.65
N ILE A 55 10.07 -10.65 7.78
CA ILE A 55 8.62 -10.79 7.99
C ILE A 55 8.23 -12.27 8.05
N ASN A 56 8.81 -13.10 7.17
CA ASN A 56 8.53 -14.54 7.14
C ASN A 56 9.08 -15.29 8.35
N ALA A 57 10.09 -14.76 9.02
CA ALA A 57 10.63 -15.31 10.26
C ALA A 57 9.81 -14.93 11.51
N LYS A 58 8.93 -13.92 11.43
CA LYS A 58 8.10 -13.52 12.58
C LYS A 58 7.14 -14.64 12.99
N PRO A 59 6.86 -14.80 14.30
CA PRO A 59 5.82 -15.71 14.76
C PRO A 59 4.46 -15.28 14.25
N ILE A 60 3.54 -16.23 14.12
CA ILE A 60 2.13 -15.95 13.85
C ILE A 60 1.42 -15.84 15.19
N TYR A 61 0.67 -14.78 15.37
CA TYR A 61 -0.17 -14.55 16.53
C TYR A 61 -1.64 -14.92 16.25
N THR A 62 -2.41 -15.21 17.26
CA THR A 62 -3.87 -15.21 17.15
C THR A 62 -4.36 -13.77 17.08
N HIS A 63 -5.53 -13.56 16.46
CA HIS A 63 -6.21 -12.28 16.60
C HIS A 63 -6.46 -11.99 18.08
N LYS A 64 -6.28 -10.75 18.50
CA LYS A 64 -6.49 -10.34 19.90
C LYS A 64 -7.96 -10.47 20.30
N GLU A 65 -8.18 -10.92 21.51
CA GLU A 65 -9.51 -10.98 22.11
C GLU A 65 -10.04 -9.58 22.44
N ASP A 66 -11.37 -9.47 22.56
CA ASP A 66 -12.02 -8.23 22.97
C ASP A 66 -11.44 -7.72 24.32
N GLY A 67 -11.12 -6.42 24.32
CA GLY A 67 -10.55 -5.75 25.49
C GLY A 67 -9.05 -6.01 25.71
N LYS A 68 -8.40 -6.89 24.91
CA LYS A 68 -6.95 -7.10 24.96
C LYS A 68 -6.23 -6.33 23.85
N THR A 69 -4.98 -6.01 24.08
CA THR A 69 -4.13 -5.28 23.12
C THR A 69 -3.23 -6.18 22.30
N GLU A 70 -3.10 -7.46 22.68
CA GLU A 70 -2.25 -8.44 21.99
C GLU A 70 -2.90 -9.81 21.94
N GLY A 71 -2.67 -10.53 20.85
CA GLY A 71 -2.94 -11.97 20.74
C GLY A 71 -1.79 -12.80 21.32
N THR A 72 -2.00 -14.10 21.41
CA THR A 72 -0.97 -15.07 21.79
C THR A 72 -0.28 -15.64 20.56
N ILE A 73 0.96 -16.15 20.71
CA ILE A 73 1.63 -16.85 19.60
C ILE A 73 0.82 -18.10 19.26
N ALA A 74 0.44 -18.22 17.96
CA ALA A 74 -0.29 -19.37 17.47
C ALA A 74 0.64 -20.59 17.36
N GLU A 75 0.13 -21.77 17.67
CA GLU A 75 0.88 -23.01 17.46
C GLU A 75 1.17 -23.21 15.95
N SER A 76 2.44 -23.43 15.61
CA SER A 76 2.87 -23.68 14.24
C SER A 76 2.42 -25.07 13.79
N LYS A 77 1.43 -25.15 12.90
CA LYS A 77 1.14 -26.35 12.12
C LYS A 77 2.07 -26.34 10.90
N SER A 78 3.17 -27.09 10.96
CA SER A 78 4.16 -27.15 9.88
C SER A 78 3.57 -27.65 8.56
N ARG A 79 3.96 -27.00 7.43
CA ARG A 79 3.68 -27.36 6.03
C ARG A 79 2.30 -27.02 5.44
N ALA A 80 1.59 -26.04 5.94
CA ALA A 80 0.47 -25.49 5.19
C ALA A 80 0.96 -24.36 4.25
N ALA A 81 0.35 -24.23 3.07
CA ALA A 81 0.58 -23.09 2.15
C ALA A 81 0.21 -21.74 2.80
N TYR A 82 -0.34 -21.74 3.99
CA TYR A 82 -0.67 -20.60 4.82
C TYR A 82 -0.51 -20.93 6.31
N SER A 83 -0.30 -19.91 7.12
CA SER A 83 -0.21 -19.99 8.58
C SER A 83 -1.17 -18.99 9.21
N GLY A 84 -1.84 -19.39 10.30
CA GLY A 84 -2.85 -18.57 10.98
C GLY A 84 -4.23 -18.68 10.33
N THR A 85 -5.17 -17.87 10.84
CA THR A 85 -6.54 -17.79 10.31
C THR A 85 -6.67 -16.54 9.45
N TYR A 86 -7.22 -16.67 8.24
CA TYR A 86 -7.43 -15.53 7.36
C TYR A 86 -8.35 -14.49 8.04
N PRO A 87 -7.92 -13.21 8.09
CA PRO A 87 -8.61 -12.22 8.90
C PRO A 87 -9.89 -11.73 8.23
N THR A 88 -10.98 -11.83 8.96
CA THR A 88 -12.28 -11.24 8.62
C THR A 88 -12.74 -10.24 9.69
N TYR A 89 -11.87 -9.99 10.68
CA TYR A 89 -12.15 -9.08 11.78
C TYR A 89 -11.97 -7.63 11.34
N LYS A 90 -12.96 -6.78 11.65
CA LYS A 90 -12.90 -5.36 11.33
C LYS A 90 -11.72 -4.69 12.04
N GLY A 91 -10.92 -3.95 11.26
CA GLY A 91 -9.74 -3.24 11.75
C GLY A 91 -8.43 -4.00 11.57
N THR A 92 -8.48 -5.29 11.17
CA THR A 92 -7.26 -6.02 10.78
C THR A 92 -6.68 -5.44 9.50
N ILE A 93 -5.35 -5.28 9.47
CA ILE A 93 -4.61 -4.83 8.30
C ILE A 93 -4.37 -6.03 7.38
N LEU A 94 -4.59 -5.84 6.09
CA LEU A 94 -4.15 -6.75 5.03
C LEU A 94 -3.00 -6.13 4.25
N VAL A 95 -2.00 -6.95 3.94
CA VAL A 95 -0.86 -6.58 3.10
C VAL A 95 -0.58 -7.69 2.09
N THR A 96 -0.18 -7.33 0.89
CA THR A 96 0.36 -8.24 -0.14
C THR A 96 1.65 -7.67 -0.72
N SER A 97 2.60 -8.54 -1.05
CA SER A 97 3.79 -8.18 -1.84
C SER A 97 3.54 -8.25 -3.35
N ASP A 98 2.35 -8.68 -3.77
CA ASP A 98 2.02 -8.77 -5.20
C ASP A 98 2.09 -7.38 -5.83
N LYS A 99 2.78 -7.27 -6.96
CA LYS A 99 2.85 -6.03 -7.72
C LYS A 99 1.45 -5.65 -8.18
N PHE A 100 0.94 -4.52 -7.69
CA PHE A 100 -0.35 -4.03 -8.12
C PHE A 100 -0.19 -3.25 -9.43
N LYS A 101 -1.00 -3.55 -10.44
CA LYS A 101 -0.98 -3.03 -11.82
C LYS A 101 -0.50 -1.57 -11.91
N GLY A 102 0.82 -1.37 -12.07
CA GLY A 102 1.40 -0.09 -12.47
C GLY A 102 1.42 1.05 -11.44
N LEU A 103 0.88 0.85 -10.22
CA LEU A 103 0.76 1.91 -9.23
C LEU A 103 1.89 1.91 -8.19
N VAL A 104 2.27 0.74 -7.69
CA VAL A 104 3.39 0.62 -6.75
C VAL A 104 4.07 -0.72 -7.02
N PRO A 105 5.37 -0.76 -7.37
CA PRO A 105 6.10 -2.02 -7.56
C PRO A 105 6.25 -2.82 -6.27
N THR A 106 5.70 -2.36 -5.16
CA THR A 106 6.09 -2.62 -3.79
C THR A 106 4.99 -3.26 -2.94
N GLY A 107 3.91 -3.76 -3.58
CA GLY A 107 2.81 -4.39 -2.87
C GLY A 107 1.61 -3.46 -2.63
N HIS A 108 0.70 -3.90 -1.76
CA HIS A 108 -0.53 -3.18 -1.47
C HIS A 108 -0.96 -3.39 -0.01
N ALA A 109 -1.66 -2.41 0.56
CA ALA A 109 -2.21 -2.47 1.91
C ALA A 109 -3.69 -2.04 1.93
N ALA A 110 -4.46 -2.66 2.81
CA ALA A 110 -5.87 -2.37 3.06
C ALA A 110 -6.22 -2.61 4.52
N ILE A 111 -7.40 -2.18 4.94
CA ILE A 111 -7.95 -2.49 6.27
C ILE A 111 -9.30 -3.17 6.14
N VAL A 112 -9.52 -4.25 6.88
CA VAL A 112 -10.79 -4.96 6.89
C VAL A 112 -11.88 -4.06 7.47
N PHE A 113 -12.97 -3.87 6.71
CA PHE A 113 -14.12 -3.09 7.13
C PHE A 113 -15.32 -3.96 7.51
N ARG A 114 -15.54 -5.03 6.75
CA ARG A 114 -16.56 -6.07 7.01
C ARG A 114 -15.96 -7.42 6.67
N TYR A 115 -16.69 -8.48 6.99
CA TYR A 115 -16.29 -9.85 6.70
C TYR A 115 -15.76 -10.04 5.26
N ASP A 116 -16.43 -9.45 4.29
CA ASP A 116 -16.20 -9.59 2.85
C ASP A 116 -15.63 -8.33 2.17
N THR A 117 -15.34 -7.28 2.95
CA THR A 117 -15.03 -5.95 2.40
C THR A 117 -13.84 -5.32 3.12
N VAL A 118 -12.91 -4.75 2.34
CA VAL A 118 -11.82 -3.90 2.83
C VAL A 118 -12.04 -2.44 2.41
N ILE A 119 -11.36 -1.51 3.10
CA ILE A 119 -11.12 -0.15 2.62
C ILE A 119 -9.66 -0.08 2.17
N GLU A 120 -9.46 0.42 0.97
CA GLU A 120 -8.17 0.53 0.31
C GLU A 120 -8.07 1.83 -0.50
N SER A 121 -6.86 2.24 -0.89
CA SER A 121 -6.67 3.36 -1.80
C SER A 121 -6.01 2.86 -3.08
N LEU A 122 -6.69 3.06 -4.20
CA LEU A 122 -6.28 2.68 -5.55
C LEU A 122 -6.08 3.94 -6.40
N ALA A 123 -5.76 3.80 -7.70
CA ALA A 123 -5.56 4.93 -8.61
C ALA A 123 -6.76 5.90 -8.64
N GLU A 124 -7.96 5.37 -8.47
CA GLU A 124 -9.21 6.12 -8.42
C GLU A 124 -9.43 6.82 -7.06
N GLY A 125 -8.59 6.52 -6.07
CA GLY A 125 -8.67 7.03 -4.70
C GLY A 125 -9.12 5.98 -3.69
N VAL A 126 -9.56 6.46 -2.52
CA VAL A 126 -10.00 5.62 -1.41
C VAL A 126 -11.37 5.02 -1.74
N THR A 127 -11.45 3.70 -1.69
CA THR A 127 -12.62 2.92 -2.13
C THR A 127 -12.79 1.63 -1.34
N TYR A 128 -13.78 0.84 -1.73
CA TYR A 128 -14.03 -0.51 -1.22
C TYR A 128 -13.39 -1.54 -2.13
N GLY A 129 -12.86 -2.62 -1.53
CA GLY A 129 -12.41 -3.80 -2.22
C GLY A 129 -12.93 -5.09 -1.57
N PRO A 130 -12.83 -6.24 -2.26
CA PRO A 130 -13.21 -7.52 -1.68
C PRO A 130 -12.17 -7.99 -0.65
N ASN A 131 -12.64 -8.58 0.45
CA ASN A 131 -11.80 -9.26 1.44
C ASN A 131 -11.64 -10.75 1.05
N ASP A 132 -10.92 -11.00 -0.05
CA ASP A 132 -10.70 -12.33 -0.63
C ASP A 132 -9.22 -12.61 -0.96
N TRP A 133 -8.29 -11.89 -0.33
CA TRP A 133 -6.87 -11.90 -0.68
C TRP A 133 -6.21 -13.27 -0.47
N ASN A 134 -6.79 -14.11 0.38
CA ASN A 134 -6.36 -15.51 0.53
C ASN A 134 -6.56 -16.35 -0.75
N THR A 135 -7.41 -15.91 -1.68
CA THR A 135 -7.67 -16.59 -2.96
C THR A 135 -7.26 -15.75 -4.17
N SER A 136 -7.48 -14.43 -4.12
CA SER A 136 -7.26 -13.52 -5.25
C SER A 136 -5.82 -13.02 -5.40
N LYS A 137 -4.97 -13.12 -4.35
CA LYS A 137 -3.57 -12.67 -4.35
C LYS A 137 -2.61 -13.86 -4.30
N GLY A 138 -1.42 -13.70 -4.86
CA GLY A 138 -0.31 -14.67 -4.76
C GLY A 138 0.23 -14.74 -3.33
N THR A 139 0.40 -13.57 -2.70
CA THR A 139 0.75 -13.43 -1.28
C THR A 139 -0.32 -12.68 -0.53
N ALA A 140 -0.53 -13.01 0.75
CA ALA A 140 -1.44 -12.26 1.62
C ALA A 140 -0.99 -12.39 3.07
N TYR A 141 -0.94 -11.27 3.76
CA TYR A 141 -0.63 -11.18 5.18
C TYR A 141 -1.76 -10.47 5.90
N GLY A 142 -2.10 -10.95 7.09
CA GLY A 142 -3.00 -10.27 8.00
C GLY A 142 -2.26 -9.85 9.27
N ALA A 143 -2.57 -8.67 9.78
CA ALA A 143 -1.87 -8.14 10.95
C ALA A 143 -2.79 -7.32 11.86
N ASP A 144 -2.53 -7.41 13.17
CA ASP A 144 -3.14 -6.59 14.21
C ASP A 144 -2.13 -5.56 14.72
N VAL A 145 -2.59 -4.38 15.07
CA VAL A 145 -1.75 -3.35 15.69
C VAL A 145 -1.65 -3.62 17.19
N ARG A 146 -0.43 -3.60 17.71
CA ARG A 146 -0.15 -3.72 19.16
C ARG A 146 -0.51 -2.42 19.87
N GLY A 147 -0.93 -2.53 21.11
CA GLY A 147 -1.28 -1.38 21.93
C GLY A 147 -2.68 -0.81 21.71
N THR A 148 -3.41 -1.28 20.69
CA THR A 148 -4.85 -1.02 20.50
C THR A 148 -5.69 -2.20 20.91
N THR A 149 -6.91 -1.95 21.40
CA THR A 149 -7.94 -2.97 21.60
C THR A 149 -8.67 -3.25 20.28
N SER A 150 -9.41 -4.36 20.18
CA SER A 150 -10.24 -4.69 19.01
C SER A 150 -11.27 -3.58 18.68
N LEU A 151 -11.82 -2.89 19.69
CA LEU A 151 -12.72 -1.75 19.48
C LEU A 151 -12.00 -0.54 18.86
N GLN A 152 -10.75 -0.29 19.25
CA GLN A 152 -9.93 0.75 18.66
C GLN A 152 -9.55 0.43 17.21
N ASP A 153 -9.27 -0.84 16.90
CA ASP A 153 -9.04 -1.27 15.52
C ASP A 153 -10.29 -1.08 14.64
N GLN A 154 -11.46 -1.43 15.18
CA GLN A 154 -12.74 -1.17 14.51
C GLN A 154 -12.96 0.32 14.26
N ALA A 155 -12.57 1.18 15.22
CA ALA A 155 -12.65 2.64 15.06
C ALA A 155 -11.64 3.14 14.01
N ALA A 156 -10.42 2.59 13.92
CA ALA A 156 -9.45 2.88 12.87
C ALA A 156 -10.00 2.50 11.48
N SER A 157 -10.66 1.35 11.36
CA SER A 157 -11.36 0.96 10.14
C SER A 157 -12.49 1.91 9.77
N ASN A 158 -13.27 2.39 10.74
CA ASN A 158 -14.29 3.43 10.51
C ASN A 158 -13.65 4.76 10.08
N TRP A 159 -12.50 5.10 10.64
CA TRP A 159 -11.76 6.28 10.20
C TRP A 159 -11.36 6.17 8.72
N CYS A 160 -10.84 5.01 8.27
CA CYS A 160 -10.56 4.75 6.86
C CYS A 160 -11.82 4.84 5.99
N PHE A 161 -12.95 4.28 6.46
CA PHE A 161 -14.24 4.40 5.78
C PHE A 161 -14.64 5.86 5.54
N ASN A 162 -14.42 6.75 6.50
CA ASN A 162 -14.72 8.18 6.37
C ASN A 162 -13.79 8.90 5.37
N GLN A 163 -12.75 8.24 4.85
CA GLN A 163 -11.88 8.77 3.79
C GLN A 163 -12.34 8.34 2.38
N VAL A 164 -13.33 7.46 2.25
CA VAL A 164 -13.83 6.99 0.95
C VAL A 164 -14.22 8.17 0.05
N GLY A 165 -13.78 8.11 -1.22
CA GLY A 165 -13.94 9.17 -2.21
C GLY A 165 -12.81 10.20 -2.25
N LYS A 166 -11.85 10.18 -1.32
CA LYS A 166 -10.63 10.99 -1.43
C LYS A 166 -9.72 10.46 -2.52
N LEU A 167 -8.97 11.35 -3.16
CA LEU A 167 -8.09 11.03 -4.28
C LEU A 167 -6.87 10.20 -3.86
N TYR A 168 -6.23 9.57 -4.84
CA TYR A 168 -4.95 8.89 -4.61
C TYR A 168 -3.80 9.90 -4.45
N ASN A 169 -2.91 9.64 -3.49
CA ASN A 169 -1.72 10.44 -3.26
C ASN A 169 -0.52 9.87 -4.02
N TYR A 170 -0.15 10.47 -5.14
CA TYR A 170 1.02 10.08 -5.92
C TYR A 170 2.34 10.65 -5.38
N ASN A 171 2.29 11.56 -4.39
CA ASN A 171 3.48 12.02 -3.69
C ASN A 171 3.70 11.18 -2.43
N TYR A 172 4.43 10.08 -2.57
CA TYR A 172 4.68 9.13 -1.48
C TYR A 172 5.45 9.74 -0.30
N LEU A 173 6.18 10.85 -0.52
CA LEU A 173 6.89 11.58 0.53
C LEU A 173 5.98 12.52 1.32
N ASP A 174 4.83 12.90 0.79
CA ASP A 174 3.84 13.72 1.51
C ASP A 174 2.94 12.81 2.36
N THR A 175 3.50 12.26 3.42
CA THR A 175 2.78 11.45 4.39
C THR A 175 1.91 12.28 5.34
N ALA A 176 2.10 13.61 5.37
CA ALA A 176 1.36 14.51 6.24
C ALA A 176 -0.03 14.89 5.71
N THR A 177 -0.25 14.83 4.38
CA THR A 177 -1.56 15.15 3.79
C THR A 177 -2.65 14.18 4.27
N ARG A 178 -3.87 14.73 4.44
CA ARG A 178 -5.11 13.97 4.73
C ARG A 178 -6.21 14.25 3.71
N SER A 179 -5.88 14.99 2.64
CA SER A 179 -6.81 15.26 1.53
C SER A 179 -6.81 14.14 0.47
N LYS A 180 -5.78 13.30 0.48
CA LYS A 180 -5.55 12.19 -0.44
C LYS A 180 -4.66 11.16 0.23
N PHE A 181 -4.72 9.90 -0.21
CA PHE A 181 -3.95 8.80 0.39
C PHE A 181 -3.44 7.83 -0.66
N TYR A 182 -2.24 7.29 -0.49
CA TYR A 182 -1.89 6.01 -1.07
C TYR A 182 -2.22 4.87 -0.08
N CYS A 183 -2.16 3.62 -0.54
CA CYS A 183 -2.73 2.47 0.18
C CYS A 183 -2.20 2.32 1.63
N SER A 184 -0.89 2.26 1.79
CA SER A 184 -0.24 2.10 3.10
C SER A 184 -0.32 3.36 3.96
N GLN A 185 -0.30 4.57 3.35
CA GLN A 185 -0.52 5.82 4.07
C GLN A 185 -1.92 5.87 4.72
N LEU A 186 -2.95 5.38 4.01
CA LEU A 186 -4.31 5.34 4.54
C LEU A 186 -4.38 4.51 5.82
N VAL A 187 -3.81 3.30 5.77
CA VAL A 187 -3.80 2.38 6.92
C VAL A 187 -2.96 2.93 8.07
N TRP A 188 -1.74 3.40 7.77
CA TRP A 188 -0.85 4.01 8.75
C TRP A 188 -1.49 5.21 9.46
N ALA A 189 -2.09 6.13 8.69
CA ALA A 189 -2.71 7.34 9.23
C ALA A 189 -3.87 7.00 10.19
N ALA A 190 -4.61 5.93 9.94
CA ALA A 190 -5.71 5.51 10.81
C ALA A 190 -5.22 5.21 12.24
N PHE A 191 -4.05 4.62 12.41
CA PHE A 191 -3.48 4.32 13.73
C PHE A 191 -2.65 5.48 14.28
N LYS A 192 -1.89 6.15 13.42
CA LYS A 192 -1.06 7.28 13.81
C LYS A 192 -1.88 8.46 14.33
N ASP A 193 -2.92 8.83 13.60
CA ASP A 193 -3.72 10.02 13.94
C ASP A 193 -4.64 9.79 15.14
N ASN A 194 -5.20 8.57 15.28
CA ASN A 194 -6.15 8.30 16.34
C ASN A 194 -5.51 7.85 17.66
N TYR A 195 -4.34 7.18 17.58
CA TYR A 195 -3.73 6.56 18.76
C TYR A 195 -2.25 6.92 18.96
N GLY A 196 -1.64 7.70 18.05
CA GLY A 196 -0.22 8.02 18.08
C GLY A 196 0.70 6.83 17.78
N ILE A 197 0.14 5.68 17.38
CA ILE A 197 0.90 4.46 17.12
C ILE A 197 1.46 4.51 15.69
N ASP A 198 2.80 4.50 15.60
CA ASP A 198 3.51 4.46 14.34
C ASP A 198 3.73 3.01 13.92
N ILE A 199 3.10 2.61 12.81
CA ILE A 199 3.28 1.29 12.20
C ILE A 199 4.21 1.35 10.98
N ASN A 200 4.87 2.50 10.73
CA ASN A 200 5.95 2.63 9.77
C ASN A 200 7.29 2.21 10.37
N THR A 201 8.30 2.02 9.52
CA THR A 201 9.71 1.84 9.89
C THR A 201 10.57 2.82 9.08
N ASP A 202 11.87 2.71 9.17
CA ASP A 202 12.80 3.54 8.38
C ASP A 202 13.20 2.86 7.06
N PHE A 203 12.57 1.74 6.68
CA PHE A 203 12.96 0.94 5.52
C PHE A 203 12.89 1.73 4.21
N ALA A 204 11.79 2.44 3.97
CA ALA A 204 11.61 3.26 2.76
C ALA A 204 11.75 4.76 3.06
N GLY A 205 12.48 5.12 4.10
CA GLY A 205 12.68 6.50 4.52
C GLY A 205 11.36 7.17 4.91
N ALA A 206 11.03 8.30 4.27
CA ALA A 206 9.82 9.05 4.60
C ALA A 206 8.54 8.44 4.00
N ALA A 207 8.64 7.59 2.98
CA ALA A 207 7.49 6.90 2.39
C ALA A 207 7.08 5.71 3.26
N ILE A 208 5.82 5.33 3.22
CA ILE A 208 5.30 4.17 3.96
C ILE A 208 5.15 3.01 2.98
N TYR A 209 6.05 2.06 3.06
CA TYR A 209 6.06 0.88 2.21
C TYR A 209 5.04 -0.16 2.71
N PRO A 210 4.19 -0.77 1.89
CA PRO A 210 3.18 -1.70 2.39
C PRO A 210 3.75 -2.84 3.24
N MET A 211 4.84 -3.48 2.79
CA MET A 211 5.42 -4.62 3.50
C MET A 211 6.11 -4.22 4.81
N GLU A 212 6.67 -3.01 4.94
CA GLU A 212 7.32 -2.59 6.19
C GLU A 212 6.34 -2.45 7.36
N ILE A 213 5.04 -2.22 7.09
CA ILE A 213 4.01 -2.28 8.13
C ILE A 213 4.09 -3.60 8.90
N LEU A 214 4.33 -4.71 8.20
CA LEU A 214 4.46 -6.03 8.81
C LEU A 214 5.77 -6.19 9.60
N ASP A 215 6.80 -5.42 9.28
CA ASP A 215 8.09 -5.42 9.98
C ASP A 215 8.08 -4.55 11.24
N SER A 216 7.15 -3.62 11.35
CA SER A 216 7.01 -2.73 12.51
C SER A 216 6.94 -3.52 13.82
N PRO A 217 7.63 -3.07 14.90
CA PRO A 217 7.50 -3.66 16.21
C PRO A 217 6.11 -3.46 16.83
N ASN A 218 5.33 -2.52 16.29
CA ASN A 218 3.97 -2.22 16.74
C ASN A 218 2.91 -3.08 16.01
N VAL A 219 3.32 -4.14 15.30
CA VAL A 219 2.42 -5.00 14.53
C VAL A 219 2.69 -6.47 14.82
N ASN A 220 1.62 -7.24 15.02
CA ASN A 220 1.64 -8.69 15.12
C ASN A 220 1.05 -9.31 13.85
N VAL A 221 1.83 -10.13 13.15
CA VAL A 221 1.32 -10.90 12.00
C VAL A 221 0.43 -12.03 12.52
N ILE A 222 -0.83 -12.09 12.06
CA ILE A 222 -1.83 -13.09 12.48
C ILE A 222 -2.17 -14.09 11.37
N TYR A 223 -1.82 -13.77 10.14
CA TYR A 223 -2.03 -14.64 8.98
C TYR A 223 -0.91 -14.43 7.96
N ARG A 224 -0.52 -15.51 7.33
CA ARG A 224 0.43 -15.50 6.23
C ARG A 224 0.05 -16.55 5.19
N LYS A 225 -0.09 -16.11 3.93
CA LYS A 225 -0.02 -16.91 2.73
C LYS A 225 1.22 -16.43 1.96
N GLY A 226 2.27 -17.22 1.92
CA GLY A 226 3.51 -16.89 1.24
C GLY A 226 3.66 -17.63 -0.07
N GLN A 227 4.59 -17.18 -0.91
CA GLN A 227 5.13 -17.98 -1.98
C GLN A 227 5.92 -19.14 -1.36
N GLN A 228 5.66 -20.37 -1.85
CA GLN A 228 6.49 -21.53 -1.55
C GLN A 228 7.77 -21.45 -2.38
#